data_9dba2128bb26bd431948acb6fb0c600c
#
_entry.id   9dba2128bb26bd431948acb6fb0c600c
#
_cell.length_a   1.000
_cell.length_b   1.000
_cell.length_c   1.000
_cell.angle_alpha   90.00
_cell.angle_beta   90.00
_cell.angle_gamma   90.00
#
_symmetry.space_group_name_H-M   'P 1'
#
loop_
_entity.id
_entity.type
_entity.pdbx_description
1 polymer ?
#
loop_
_entity_poly.entity_id
_entity_poly.type
_entity_poly.pdbx_seq_one_letter_code
_entity_poly.pdbx_strand_id
1 'polypeptide(L)'
;SEVTEDDSADITTLVKPGDEVEAFVVRVNDVEGEVTLSMKKIESMKGMQEIEEAFESKAILEGKVTQLVNGGVIVVAKGVRIFIPLSQASDRFLADPSVLLNTTASFRIIDIKRFRGRTRIVGSIKSVIKEQKEALSAEFWENVEVGKRYKGVIKSITDFGAFADIGGVDGLIHISELSWS
;
A
#
# COMPACT_ATOMS: atom_id res chain seq x y z
N SER A 1 10.81 -6.37 20.87
CA SER A 1 11.98 -7.20 20.62
C SER A 1 12.93 -6.53 19.63
N GLU A 2 14.25 -6.66 19.82
CA GLU A 2 15.28 -6.09 18.93
C GLU A 2 15.60 -7.01 17.71
N VAL A 3 14.92 -8.15 17.62
CA VAL A 3 15.14 -9.16 16.57
C VAL A 3 14.12 -9.05 15.46
N THR A 4 12.84 -8.71 15.76
CA THR A 4 11.77 -8.58 14.78
C THR A 4 10.76 -7.52 15.18
N GLU A 5 10.03 -6.94 14.20
CA GLU A 5 8.90 -6.03 14.43
C GLU A 5 7.63 -6.77 14.88
N ASP A 6 7.56 -8.07 14.67
CA ASP A 6 6.44 -8.90 15.11
C ASP A 6 6.67 -9.34 16.56
N ASP A 7 5.98 -8.70 17.51
CA ASP A 7 6.09 -9.00 18.94
C ASP A 7 5.54 -10.39 19.31
N SER A 8 4.90 -11.08 18.38
CA SER A 8 4.36 -12.43 18.55
C SER A 8 5.25 -13.54 17.98
N ALA A 9 6.33 -13.21 17.29
CA ALA A 9 7.23 -14.18 16.69
C ALA A 9 8.20 -14.77 17.73
N ASP A 10 8.28 -16.09 17.78
CA ASP A 10 9.19 -16.82 18.67
C ASP A 10 10.62 -16.68 18.17
N ILE A 11 11.51 -16.12 18.98
CA ILE A 11 12.92 -15.86 18.63
C ILE A 11 13.64 -17.15 18.23
N THR A 12 13.27 -18.28 18.83
CA THR A 12 13.86 -19.59 18.55
C THR A 12 13.55 -20.16 17.17
N THR A 13 12.54 -19.63 16.49
CA THR A 13 12.18 -20.00 15.11
C THR A 13 12.91 -19.16 14.07
N LEU A 14 13.36 -17.96 14.46
CA LEU A 14 14.00 -17.00 13.58
C LEU A 14 15.53 -17.15 13.56
N VAL A 15 16.16 -17.56 14.66
CA VAL A 15 17.63 -17.65 14.78
C VAL A 15 18.01 -18.90 15.56
N LYS A 16 18.98 -19.65 15.05
CA LYS A 16 19.54 -20.84 15.72
C LYS A 16 20.98 -20.58 16.14
N PRO A 17 21.43 -21.23 17.22
CA PRO A 17 22.86 -21.19 17.57
C PRO A 17 23.71 -21.70 16.42
N GLY A 18 24.61 -20.88 15.91
CA GLY A 18 25.49 -21.17 14.78
C GLY A 18 25.13 -20.47 13.47
N ASP A 19 24.00 -19.74 13.42
CA ASP A 19 23.64 -18.94 12.26
C ASP A 19 24.49 -17.66 12.18
N GLU A 20 24.98 -17.35 10.99
CA GLU A 20 25.63 -16.06 10.72
C GLU A 20 24.57 -14.98 10.53
N VAL A 21 24.57 -13.97 11.40
CA VAL A 21 23.61 -12.87 11.36
C VAL A 21 24.32 -11.53 11.28
N GLU A 22 23.80 -10.65 10.46
CA GLU A 22 24.22 -9.24 10.45
C GLU A 22 23.45 -8.49 11.55
N ALA A 23 24.17 -7.81 12.43
CA ALA A 23 23.56 -7.01 13.48
C ALA A 23 24.23 -5.64 13.60
N PHE A 24 23.43 -4.61 13.84
CA PHE A 24 23.91 -3.24 14.06
C PHE A 24 24.21 -3.03 15.54
N VAL A 25 25.40 -2.52 15.85
CA VAL A 25 25.79 -2.15 17.21
C VAL A 25 25.04 -0.88 17.62
N VAL A 26 24.08 -1.01 18.53
CA VAL A 26 23.28 0.12 19.03
C VAL A 26 23.99 0.85 20.15
N ARG A 27 24.57 0.09 21.06
CA ARG A 27 25.24 0.61 22.26
C ARG A 27 26.35 -0.32 22.68
N VAL A 28 27.48 0.26 23.07
CA VAL A 28 28.57 -0.42 23.72
C VAL A 28 28.65 0.09 25.16
N ASN A 29 28.64 -0.82 26.12
CA ASN A 29 28.84 -0.50 27.53
C ASN A 29 30.22 -0.99 27.93
N ASP A 30 31.19 -0.09 27.89
CA ASP A 30 32.60 -0.40 28.15
C ASP A 30 32.87 -0.83 29.62
N VAL A 31 31.92 -0.53 30.53
CA VAL A 31 32.06 -0.84 31.96
C VAL A 31 31.68 -2.29 32.29
N GLU A 32 30.68 -2.83 31.55
CA GLU A 32 30.18 -4.19 31.78
C GLU A 32 30.51 -5.15 30.63
N GLY A 33 31.19 -4.66 29.59
CA GLY A 33 31.58 -5.47 28.42
C GLY A 33 30.41 -5.96 27.59
N GLU A 34 29.24 -5.32 27.72
CA GLU A 34 28.01 -5.69 26.97
C GLU A 34 27.86 -4.85 25.71
N VAL A 35 27.56 -5.53 24.60
CA VAL A 35 27.25 -4.90 23.33
C VAL A 35 25.79 -5.20 22.96
N THR A 36 24.98 -4.15 22.90
CA THR A 36 23.58 -4.29 22.43
C THR A 36 23.56 -4.27 20.91
N LEU A 37 23.12 -5.35 20.32
CA LEU A 37 22.97 -5.53 18.87
C LEU A 37 21.50 -5.46 18.49
N SER A 38 21.19 -4.89 17.31
CA SER A 38 19.85 -4.87 16.75
C SER A 38 19.87 -5.31 15.28
N MET A 39 19.20 -6.39 14.96
CA MET A 39 18.98 -6.86 13.60
C MET A 39 17.91 -6.01 12.91
N LYS A 40 16.89 -5.62 13.65
CA LYS A 40 15.78 -4.76 13.21
C LYS A 40 16.26 -3.43 12.60
N LYS A 41 17.35 -2.89 13.11
CA LYS A 41 17.92 -1.63 12.61
C LYS A 41 18.57 -1.79 11.24
N ILE A 42 19.15 -2.96 10.96
CA ILE A 42 19.73 -3.27 9.64
C ILE A 42 18.62 -3.47 8.62
N GLU A 43 17.56 -4.21 8.97
CA GLU A 43 16.40 -4.37 8.10
C GLU A 43 15.75 -3.01 7.76
N SER A 44 15.60 -2.14 8.76
CA SER A 44 15.08 -0.78 8.53
C SER A 44 15.99 0.06 7.64
N MET A 45 17.32 -0.09 7.74
CA MET A 45 18.27 0.65 6.90
C MET A 45 18.26 0.13 5.45
N LYS A 46 18.27 -1.19 5.26
CA LYS A 46 18.13 -1.82 3.93
C LYS A 46 16.77 -1.49 3.33
N GLY A 47 15.69 -1.61 4.12
CA GLY A 47 14.36 -1.25 3.69
C GLY A 47 14.21 0.23 3.32
N MET A 48 14.91 1.13 4.02
CA MET A 48 14.92 2.55 3.69
C MET A 48 15.57 2.83 2.34
N GLN A 49 16.64 2.13 2.03
CA GLN A 49 17.34 2.24 0.75
C GLN A 49 16.47 1.74 -0.40
N GLU A 50 15.82 0.58 -0.24
CA GLU A 50 14.84 0.06 -1.20
C GLU A 50 13.66 1.00 -1.40
N ILE A 51 13.21 1.68 -0.35
CA ILE A 51 12.12 2.66 -0.40
C ILE A 51 12.55 3.94 -1.15
N GLU A 52 13.78 4.41 -0.95
CA GLU A 52 14.34 5.54 -1.71
C GLU A 52 14.48 5.20 -3.20
N GLU A 53 14.97 4.02 -3.54
CA GLU A 53 15.04 3.52 -4.91
C GLU A 53 13.64 3.38 -5.53
N ALA A 54 12.66 2.87 -4.77
CA ALA A 54 11.28 2.76 -5.21
C ALA A 54 10.62 4.13 -5.41
N PHE A 55 11.02 5.15 -4.64
CA PHE A 55 10.56 6.52 -4.84
C PHE A 55 11.10 7.11 -6.15
N GLU A 56 12.39 6.91 -6.45
CA GLU A 56 13.01 7.39 -7.69
C GLU A 56 12.46 6.68 -8.93
N SER A 57 12.32 5.36 -8.85
CA SER A 57 11.77 4.54 -9.94
C SER A 57 10.25 4.58 -10.06
N LYS A 58 9.57 5.23 -9.09
CA LYS A 58 8.10 5.23 -8.94
C LYS A 58 7.50 3.82 -8.88
N ALA A 59 8.25 2.86 -8.35
CA ALA A 59 7.83 1.48 -8.22
C ALA A 59 6.65 1.33 -7.26
N ILE A 60 5.83 0.31 -7.52
CA ILE A 60 4.73 -0.07 -6.64
C ILE A 60 5.31 -0.97 -5.56
N LEU A 61 5.04 -0.62 -4.31
CA LEU A 61 5.40 -1.40 -3.14
C LEU A 61 4.15 -2.02 -2.51
N GLU A 62 4.34 -3.14 -1.86
CA GLU A 62 3.31 -3.80 -1.08
C GLU A 62 3.66 -3.75 0.40
N GLY A 63 2.67 -3.50 1.22
CA GLY A 63 2.84 -3.49 2.66
C GLY A 63 1.55 -3.79 3.42
N LYS A 64 1.72 -4.21 4.66
CA LYS A 64 0.60 -4.52 5.55
C LYS A 64 0.17 -3.26 6.30
N VAL A 65 -1.12 -2.98 6.29
CA VAL A 65 -1.71 -1.91 7.10
C VAL A 65 -1.75 -2.37 8.55
N THR A 66 -0.96 -1.73 9.42
CA THR A 66 -0.80 -2.14 10.82
C THR A 66 -1.57 -1.26 11.79
N GLN A 67 -1.74 0.02 11.48
CA GLN A 67 -2.38 0.96 12.38
C GLN A 67 -3.23 1.99 11.64
N LEU A 68 -4.34 2.36 12.27
CA LEU A 68 -5.11 3.55 11.92
C LEU A 68 -4.66 4.70 12.82
N VAL A 69 -4.42 5.85 12.20
CA VAL A 69 -4.08 7.09 12.90
C VAL A 69 -5.01 8.21 12.45
N ASN A 70 -5.05 9.28 13.23
CA ASN A 70 -5.88 10.44 12.89
C ASN A 70 -5.45 11.02 11.52
N GLY A 71 -6.31 10.93 10.53
CA GLY A 71 -6.08 11.43 9.17
C GLY A 71 -5.41 10.46 8.18
N GLY A 72 -5.17 9.19 8.56
CA GLY A 72 -4.56 8.22 7.64
C GLY A 72 -4.35 6.84 8.23
N VAL A 73 -3.61 6.03 7.48
CA VAL A 73 -3.19 4.68 7.88
C VAL A 73 -1.67 4.58 7.87
N ILE A 74 -1.14 3.72 8.72
CA ILE A 74 0.28 3.35 8.72
C ILE A 74 0.41 1.98 8.09
N VAL A 75 1.21 1.92 7.04
CA VAL A 75 1.58 0.70 6.35
C VAL A 75 3.02 0.38 6.67
N VAL A 76 3.31 -0.87 6.99
CA VAL A 76 4.68 -1.35 7.17
C VAL A 76 5.08 -2.13 5.92
N ALA A 77 6.15 -1.69 5.29
CA ALA A 77 6.78 -2.35 4.17
C ALA A 77 8.30 -2.37 4.39
N LYS A 78 8.92 -3.52 4.23
CA LYS A 78 10.38 -3.70 4.39
C LYS A 78 10.92 -3.17 5.73
N GLY A 79 10.16 -3.36 6.83
CA GLY A 79 10.55 -2.88 8.16
C GLY A 79 10.47 -1.36 8.35
N VAL A 80 9.87 -0.63 7.42
CA VAL A 80 9.74 0.84 7.47
C VAL A 80 8.27 1.25 7.53
N ARG A 81 7.97 2.23 8.38
CA ARG A 81 6.61 2.76 8.55
C ARG A 81 6.34 3.86 7.54
N ILE A 82 5.29 3.69 6.75
CA ILE A 82 4.86 4.60 5.70
C ILE A 82 3.48 5.14 6.07
N PHE A 83 3.32 6.44 6.05
CA PHE A 83 2.05 7.08 6.31
C PHE A 83 1.29 7.29 5.00
N ILE A 84 0.04 6.85 4.96
CA ILE A 84 -0.86 7.08 3.82
C ILE A 84 -2.06 7.89 4.32
N PRO A 85 -2.21 9.15 3.88
CA PRO A 85 -3.37 9.97 4.22
C PRO A 85 -4.68 9.31 3.75
N LEU A 86 -5.79 9.51 4.46
CA LEU A 86 -7.10 8.97 4.06
C LEU A 86 -7.51 9.39 2.64
N SER A 87 -7.17 10.61 2.23
CA SER A 87 -7.39 11.10 0.87
C SER A 87 -6.61 10.34 -0.21
N GLN A 88 -5.58 9.60 0.17
CA GLN A 88 -4.72 8.80 -0.70
C GLN A 88 -4.85 7.28 -0.44
N ALA A 89 -5.65 6.89 0.55
CA ALA A 89 -5.84 5.49 0.93
C ALA A 89 -6.86 4.76 0.04
N SER A 90 -7.73 5.49 -0.64
CA SER A 90 -8.74 4.91 -1.54
C SER A 90 -9.14 5.89 -2.64
N ASP A 91 -9.63 5.35 -3.75
CA ASP A 91 -10.26 6.09 -4.85
C ASP A 91 -11.69 6.55 -4.49
N ARG A 92 -12.34 5.88 -3.55
CA ARG A 92 -13.66 6.21 -3.03
C ARG A 92 -13.57 6.68 -1.59
N PHE A 93 -14.53 7.50 -1.17
CA PHE A 93 -14.67 7.88 0.23
C PHE A 93 -14.93 6.61 1.06
N LEU A 94 -13.94 6.15 1.80
CA LEU A 94 -14.09 5.04 2.72
C LEU A 94 -14.88 5.53 3.92
N ALA A 95 -16.12 5.05 4.05
CA ALA A 95 -16.95 5.32 5.21
C ALA A 95 -16.31 4.76 6.49
N ASP A 96 -15.56 3.68 6.39
CA ASP A 96 -14.87 3.04 7.50
C ASP A 96 -13.43 2.62 7.12
N PRO A 97 -12.41 3.37 7.59
CA PRO A 97 -11.01 3.03 7.36
C PRO A 97 -10.57 1.72 8.03
N SER A 98 -11.35 1.21 9.00
CA SER A 98 -11.03 -0.02 9.75
C SER A 98 -10.95 -1.25 8.85
N VAL A 99 -11.64 -1.24 7.71
CA VAL A 99 -11.61 -2.33 6.72
C VAL A 99 -10.20 -2.55 6.15
N LEU A 100 -9.37 -1.52 6.17
CA LEU A 100 -7.99 -1.60 5.68
C LEU A 100 -7.03 -2.23 6.69
N LEU A 101 -7.41 -2.35 7.97
CA LEU A 101 -6.55 -2.96 8.99
C LEU A 101 -6.24 -4.41 8.65
N ASN A 102 -4.97 -4.78 8.83
CA ASN A 102 -4.43 -6.12 8.54
C ASN A 102 -4.53 -6.58 7.08
N THR A 103 -4.93 -5.69 6.16
CA THR A 103 -4.89 -5.99 4.72
C THR A 103 -3.53 -5.61 4.14
N THR A 104 -3.13 -6.33 3.10
CA THR A 104 -1.99 -5.94 2.28
C THR A 104 -2.47 -4.97 1.23
N ALA A 105 -1.82 -3.81 1.13
CA ALA A 105 -2.14 -2.79 0.15
C ALA A 105 -0.94 -2.50 -0.73
N SER A 106 -1.19 -2.39 -2.04
CA SER A 106 -0.20 -1.90 -3.01
C SER A 106 -0.26 -0.39 -3.03
N PHE A 107 0.87 0.26 -2.87
CA PHE A 107 0.97 1.72 -2.83
C PHE A 107 2.24 2.20 -3.51
N ARG A 108 2.29 3.48 -3.84
CA ARG A 108 3.47 4.16 -4.36
C ARG A 108 3.89 5.26 -3.41
N ILE A 109 5.18 5.48 -3.28
CA ILE A 109 5.71 6.58 -2.47
C ILE A 109 5.58 7.87 -3.26
N ILE A 110 5.01 8.90 -2.62
CA ILE A 110 4.82 10.23 -3.22
C ILE A 110 5.71 11.30 -2.61
N ASP A 111 6.16 11.09 -1.36
CA ASP A 111 6.97 12.09 -0.66
C ASP A 111 7.82 11.43 0.44
N ILE A 112 9.06 11.89 0.57
CA ILE A 112 9.98 11.49 1.65
C ILE A 112 10.51 12.76 2.31
N LYS A 113 10.08 13.00 3.56
CA LYS A 113 10.51 14.16 4.35
C LYS A 113 11.42 13.74 5.49
N ARG A 114 12.59 14.34 5.55
CA ARG A 114 13.52 14.19 6.67
C ARG A 114 13.43 15.41 7.57
N PHE A 115 13.01 15.22 8.81
CA PHE A 115 12.89 16.28 9.79
C PHE A 115 13.47 15.86 11.14
N ARG A 116 14.45 16.62 11.64
CA ARG A 116 15.11 16.43 12.95
C ARG A 116 15.50 14.97 13.24
N GLY A 117 16.15 14.29 12.27
CA GLY A 117 16.61 12.91 12.44
C GLY A 117 15.51 11.84 12.34
N ARG A 118 14.26 12.24 12.00
CA ARG A 118 13.15 11.32 11.70
C ARG A 118 12.77 11.42 10.24
N THR A 119 12.66 10.31 9.58
CA THR A 119 12.16 10.25 8.20
C THR A 119 10.67 9.97 8.23
N ARG A 120 9.91 10.82 7.54
CA ARG A 120 8.47 10.61 7.31
C ARG A 120 8.26 10.31 5.84
N ILE A 121 7.76 9.14 5.56
CA ILE A 121 7.47 8.67 4.21
C ILE A 121 5.96 8.71 4.00
N VAL A 122 5.54 9.28 2.89
CA VAL A 122 4.14 9.39 2.52
C VAL A 122 3.89 8.56 1.27
N GLY A 123 2.94 7.64 1.35
CA GLY A 123 2.51 6.79 0.24
C GLY A 123 1.10 7.15 -0.26
N SER A 124 0.75 6.62 -1.44
CA SER A 124 -0.57 6.73 -2.05
C SER A 124 -0.99 5.38 -2.64
N ILE A 125 -2.10 4.87 -2.18
CA ILE A 125 -2.79 3.71 -2.77
C ILE A 125 -3.60 4.19 -3.98
N LYS A 126 -4.19 5.37 -3.88
CA LYS A 126 -4.99 5.99 -4.95
C LYS A 126 -4.23 6.11 -6.28
N SER A 127 -2.94 6.45 -6.23
CA SER A 127 -2.11 6.55 -7.44
C SER A 127 -2.01 5.22 -8.18
N VAL A 128 -1.87 4.10 -7.45
CA VAL A 128 -1.79 2.75 -8.02
C VAL A 128 -3.13 2.33 -8.60
N ILE A 129 -4.22 2.54 -7.86
CA ILE A 129 -5.57 2.23 -8.33
C ILE A 129 -5.90 3.02 -9.61
N LYS A 130 -5.53 4.31 -9.64
CA LYS A 130 -5.77 5.17 -10.80
C LYS A 130 -5.02 4.66 -12.02
N GLU A 131 -3.75 4.32 -11.87
CA GLU A 131 -2.92 3.80 -12.96
C GLU A 131 -3.44 2.46 -13.48
N GLN A 132 -3.85 1.55 -12.59
CA GLN A 132 -4.47 0.29 -12.97
C GLN A 132 -5.79 0.50 -13.74
N LYS A 133 -6.62 1.44 -13.29
CA LYS A 133 -7.85 1.81 -14.00
C LYS A 133 -7.55 2.41 -15.38
N GLU A 134 -6.57 3.31 -15.47
CA GLU A 134 -6.16 3.93 -16.74
C GLU A 134 -5.62 2.88 -17.72
N ALA A 135 -4.81 1.90 -17.24
CA ALA A 135 -4.33 0.80 -18.03
C ALA A 135 -5.47 -0.09 -18.56
N LEU A 136 -6.39 -0.50 -17.66
CA LEU A 136 -7.57 -1.28 -18.05
C LEU A 136 -8.48 -0.51 -19.01
N SER A 137 -8.65 0.79 -18.78
CA SER A 137 -9.42 1.65 -19.66
C SER A 137 -8.76 1.77 -21.04
N ALA A 138 -7.44 1.94 -21.11
CA ALA A 138 -6.73 2.02 -22.38
C ALA A 138 -6.86 0.71 -23.19
N GLU A 139 -6.67 -0.44 -22.53
CA GLU A 139 -6.86 -1.76 -23.14
C GLU A 139 -8.30 -1.97 -23.62
N PHE A 140 -9.28 -1.48 -22.84
CA PHE A 140 -10.68 -1.53 -23.23
C PHE A 140 -10.94 -0.71 -24.49
N TRP A 141 -10.41 0.53 -24.58
CA TRP A 141 -10.63 1.39 -25.75
C TRP A 141 -9.96 0.86 -27.03
N GLU A 142 -8.86 0.13 -26.91
CA GLU A 142 -8.22 -0.53 -28.06
C GLU A 142 -9.06 -1.71 -28.58
N ASN A 143 -9.79 -2.39 -27.71
CA ASN A 143 -10.53 -3.62 -28.03
C ASN A 143 -12.05 -3.40 -28.18
N VAL A 144 -12.55 -2.17 -27.89
CA VAL A 144 -13.98 -1.88 -28.02
C VAL A 144 -14.39 -1.75 -29.49
N GLU A 145 -15.39 -2.51 -29.87
CA GLU A 145 -16.00 -2.43 -31.21
C GLU A 145 -17.49 -2.19 -31.11
N VAL A 146 -18.00 -1.32 -31.96
CA VAL A 146 -19.44 -1.03 -32.07
C VAL A 146 -20.16 -2.30 -32.54
N GLY A 147 -21.24 -2.66 -31.83
CA GLY A 147 -22.05 -3.85 -32.14
C GLY A 147 -21.65 -5.11 -31.34
N LYS A 148 -20.55 -5.10 -30.60
CA LYS A 148 -20.21 -6.20 -29.69
C LYS A 148 -20.97 -6.11 -28.37
N ARG A 149 -21.21 -7.27 -27.76
CA ARG A 149 -21.86 -7.37 -26.44
C ARG A 149 -20.79 -7.47 -25.36
N TYR A 150 -20.92 -6.61 -24.35
CA TYR A 150 -20.04 -6.59 -23.19
C TYR A 150 -20.84 -6.92 -21.93
N LYS A 151 -20.21 -7.63 -20.99
CA LYS A 151 -20.78 -7.87 -19.66
C LYS A 151 -20.34 -6.73 -18.76
N GLY A 152 -21.29 -6.05 -18.12
CA GLY A 152 -21.03 -4.97 -17.19
C GLY A 152 -21.72 -5.21 -15.84
N VAL A 153 -21.19 -4.56 -14.80
CA VAL A 153 -21.75 -4.55 -13.45
C VAL A 153 -22.35 -3.18 -13.19
N ILE A 154 -23.62 -3.12 -12.82
CA ILE A 154 -24.29 -1.85 -12.47
C ILE A 154 -23.67 -1.29 -11.20
N LYS A 155 -23.09 -0.08 -11.29
CA LYS A 155 -22.50 0.64 -10.16
C LYS A 155 -23.47 1.60 -9.48
N SER A 156 -24.26 2.30 -10.28
CA SER A 156 -25.25 3.24 -9.77
C SER A 156 -26.42 3.39 -10.75
N ILE A 157 -27.58 3.71 -10.19
CA ILE A 157 -28.80 3.99 -10.95
C ILE A 157 -29.17 5.44 -10.66
N THR A 158 -29.47 6.19 -11.72
CA THR A 158 -29.93 7.59 -11.69
C THR A 158 -31.26 7.73 -12.41
N ASP A 159 -31.90 8.87 -12.29
CA ASP A 159 -33.21 9.14 -12.90
C ASP A 159 -33.19 9.09 -14.44
N PHE A 160 -32.01 9.24 -15.05
CA PHE A 160 -31.86 9.23 -16.52
C PHE A 160 -31.20 7.95 -17.06
N GLY A 161 -30.78 7.02 -16.19
CA GLY A 161 -30.19 5.77 -16.64
C GLY A 161 -29.37 5.06 -15.59
N ALA A 162 -28.70 3.96 -15.97
CA ALA A 162 -27.84 3.17 -15.13
C ALA A 162 -26.38 3.27 -15.59
N PHE A 163 -25.47 3.49 -14.65
CA PHE A 163 -24.04 3.40 -14.91
C PHE A 163 -23.56 1.98 -14.67
N ALA A 164 -22.97 1.39 -15.71
CA ALA A 164 -22.39 0.05 -15.68
C ALA A 164 -20.87 0.10 -15.91
N ASP A 165 -20.13 -0.62 -15.11
CA ASP A 165 -18.71 -0.87 -15.34
C ASP A 165 -18.56 -2.02 -16.33
N ILE A 166 -17.93 -1.75 -17.46
CA ILE A 166 -17.72 -2.71 -18.55
C ILE A 166 -16.26 -3.11 -18.73
N GLY A 167 -15.51 -3.18 -17.61
CA GLY A 167 -14.10 -3.56 -17.61
C GLY A 167 -13.15 -2.38 -17.39
N GLY A 168 -13.46 -1.52 -16.42
CA GLY A 168 -12.65 -0.34 -16.04
C GLY A 168 -13.13 0.97 -16.66
N VAL A 169 -14.16 0.92 -17.52
CA VAL A 169 -14.84 2.10 -18.10
C VAL A 169 -16.29 2.10 -17.68
N ASP A 170 -16.77 3.26 -17.23
CA ASP A 170 -18.17 3.45 -16.85
C ASP A 170 -19.00 3.80 -18.10
N GLY A 171 -19.88 2.89 -18.53
CA GLY A 171 -20.83 3.10 -19.59
C GLY A 171 -22.18 3.56 -19.03
N LEU A 172 -22.87 4.46 -19.72
CA LEU A 172 -24.25 4.87 -19.41
C LEU A 172 -25.21 4.07 -20.26
N ILE A 173 -26.14 3.37 -19.61
CA ILE A 173 -27.31 2.77 -20.24
C ILE A 173 -28.47 3.75 -19.98
N HIS A 174 -28.92 4.44 -21.03
CA HIS A 174 -29.99 5.40 -20.92
C HIS A 174 -31.32 4.68 -20.54
N ILE A 175 -32.20 5.39 -19.83
CA ILE A 175 -33.47 4.81 -19.36
C ILE A 175 -34.32 4.24 -20.49
N SER A 176 -34.26 4.83 -21.68
CA SER A 176 -34.96 4.34 -22.87
C SER A 176 -34.49 2.97 -23.37
N GLU A 177 -33.27 2.57 -22.99
CA GLU A 177 -32.63 1.30 -23.38
C GLU A 177 -32.72 0.23 -22.29
N LEU A 178 -33.24 0.59 -21.10
CA LEU A 178 -33.38 -0.34 -19.97
C LEU A 178 -34.69 -1.15 -20.02
N SER A 179 -35.75 -0.61 -20.57
CA SER A 179 -37.05 -1.29 -20.66
C SER A 179 -37.90 -0.76 -21.81
N TRP A 180 -38.70 -1.65 -22.38
CA TRP A 180 -39.68 -1.37 -23.43
C TRP A 180 -41.07 -1.15 -22.86
N SER A 181 -41.25 -1.05 -21.55
CA SER A 181 -42.55 -0.85 -20.87
C SER A 181 -42.57 0.42 -20.06
#